data_614e6b57a1b6fbca8792eeff0d517a12
#
_entry.id   614e6b57a1b6fbca8792eeff0d517a12
#
_cell.length_a   1.000
_cell.length_b   1.000
_cell.length_c   1.000
_cell.angle_alpha   90.00
_cell.angle_beta   90.00
_cell.angle_gamma   90.00
#
_symmetry.space_group_name_H-M   'P 1'
#
loop_
_entity.id
_entity.type
_entity.pdbx_description
1 polymer ?
#
loop_
_entity_poly.entity_id
_entity_poly.type
_entity_poly.pdbx_seq_one_letter_code
_entity_poly.pdbx_strand_id
1 'polypeptide(L)'
;IHLVEILAVYACKPVVVEIVKSKARSYLRCARHIMLLITFAQALSLIRYMSGGLRHTDKHGNTVILQKGDIPPFSIFRYIVMSVKDYETHSLHILTHEQEHIRLGHTYDLILLEAMKTLQWFNPFVWFIGRDLKSVHEYEADQAVINQGIDAKSYQQLLVIKVVGNRLQPFTNNLNHGSLKKRITMMYKKKSNRWLMLKSLCAIPAMALAINAFATPEGTTAIEKNINSLEQQIVPSDSTRRPEVVIRSLIT
;
A
#
# COMPACT_ATOMS: atom_id res chain seq x y z
N ILE A 1 27.99 49.09 7.17
CA ILE A 1 26.55 48.71 6.96
C ILE A 1 26.49 47.31 6.38
N HIS A 2 27.26 46.94 5.34
CA HIS A 2 27.22 45.62 4.69
C HIS A 2 27.56 44.42 5.60
N LEU A 3 28.46 44.60 6.57
CA LEU A 3 28.87 43.52 7.47
C LEU A 3 27.75 43.14 8.43
N VAL A 4 26.92 44.10 8.82
CA VAL A 4 25.76 43.86 9.70
C VAL A 4 24.62 43.11 8.97
N GLU A 5 24.40 43.41 7.67
CA GLU A 5 23.41 42.70 6.85
C GLU A 5 23.81 41.26 6.58
N ILE A 6 25.09 41.00 6.27
CA ILE A 6 25.63 39.66 6.09
C ILE A 6 25.53 38.87 7.39
N LEU A 7 25.89 39.45 8.51
CA LEU A 7 25.78 38.82 9.83
C LEU A 7 24.30 38.53 10.19
N ALA A 8 23.37 39.40 9.85
CA ALA A 8 21.93 39.20 10.07
C ALA A 8 21.39 38.04 9.22
N VAL A 9 21.81 37.90 7.96
CA VAL A 9 21.42 36.77 7.10
C VAL A 9 21.99 35.45 7.63
N TYR A 10 23.25 35.44 8.07
CA TYR A 10 23.83 34.22 8.68
C TYR A 10 23.23 33.89 10.05
N ALA A 11 22.87 34.89 10.87
CA ALA A 11 22.23 34.68 12.15
C ALA A 11 20.76 34.19 11.99
N CYS A 12 20.06 34.62 10.93
CA CYS A 12 18.67 34.17 10.66
C CYS A 12 18.62 32.78 10.01
N LYS A 13 19.65 32.31 9.31
CA LYS A 13 19.68 30.98 8.66
C LYS A 13 19.30 29.82 9.61
N PRO A 14 19.91 29.68 10.80
CA PRO A 14 19.55 28.59 11.71
C PRO A 14 18.11 28.70 12.22
N VAL A 15 17.61 29.90 12.46
CA VAL A 15 16.23 30.11 12.93
C VAL A 15 15.21 29.74 11.85
N VAL A 16 15.45 30.14 10.60
CA VAL A 16 14.56 29.79 9.48
C VAL A 16 14.55 28.28 9.25
N VAL A 17 15.71 27.62 9.28
CA VAL A 17 15.81 26.17 9.16
C VAL A 17 15.05 25.47 10.28
N GLU A 18 15.13 25.95 11.51
CA GLU A 18 14.43 25.35 12.66
C GLU A 18 12.92 25.54 12.56
N ILE A 19 12.44 26.69 12.09
CA ILE A 19 11.02 26.94 11.83
C ILE A 19 10.49 26.01 10.74
N VAL A 20 11.24 25.84 9.64
CA VAL A 20 10.86 24.95 8.55
C VAL A 20 10.82 23.50 9.03
N LYS A 21 11.82 23.05 9.78
CA LYS A 21 11.84 21.70 10.39
C LYS A 21 10.68 21.50 11.37
N SER A 22 10.35 22.48 12.18
CA SER A 22 9.24 22.44 13.13
C SER A 22 7.90 22.32 12.41
N LYS A 23 7.64 23.14 11.38
CA LYS A 23 6.43 23.06 10.55
C LYS A 23 6.34 21.72 9.83
N ALA A 24 7.44 21.26 9.21
CA ALA A 24 7.47 19.95 8.53
C ALA A 24 7.11 18.81 9.51
N ARG A 25 7.67 18.80 10.73
CA ARG A 25 7.32 17.83 11.78
C ARG A 25 5.84 17.91 12.17
N SER A 26 5.27 19.10 12.22
CA SER A 26 3.82 19.28 12.50
C SER A 26 2.95 18.72 11.39
N TYR A 27 3.25 18.99 10.12
CA TYR A 27 2.53 18.44 8.98
C TYR A 27 2.60 16.91 8.94
N LEU A 28 3.78 16.33 9.18
CA LEU A 28 3.97 14.88 9.24
C LEU A 28 3.14 14.24 10.37
N ARG A 29 3.07 14.88 11.53
CA ARG A 29 2.22 14.42 12.64
C ARG A 29 0.74 14.48 12.28
N CYS A 30 0.27 15.60 11.74
CA CYS A 30 -1.12 15.75 11.29
C CYS A 30 -1.50 14.68 10.24
N ALA A 31 -0.67 14.47 9.22
CA ALA A 31 -0.90 13.46 8.20
C ALA A 31 -0.98 12.04 8.80
N ARG A 32 -0.10 11.71 9.75
CA ARG A 32 -0.15 10.42 10.46
C ARG A 32 -1.46 10.26 11.26
N HIS A 33 -1.91 11.31 11.96
CA HIS A 33 -3.19 11.25 12.68
C HIS A 33 -4.38 11.08 11.73
N ILE A 34 -4.36 11.75 10.58
CA ILE A 34 -5.39 11.57 9.54
C ILE A 34 -5.41 10.12 9.06
N MET A 35 -4.25 9.51 8.79
CA MET A 35 -4.17 8.10 8.38
C MET A 35 -4.69 7.16 9.46
N LEU A 36 -4.37 7.40 10.74
CA LEU A 36 -4.91 6.64 11.87
C LEU A 36 -6.44 6.76 11.97
N LEU A 37 -6.99 7.95 11.77
CA LEU A 37 -8.44 8.16 11.76
C LEU A 37 -9.12 7.42 10.60
N ILE A 38 -8.50 7.42 9.42
CA ILE A 38 -9.02 6.68 8.25
C ILE A 38 -9.03 5.18 8.53
N THR A 39 -7.92 4.61 9.04
CA THR A 39 -7.85 3.18 9.36
C THR A 39 -8.82 2.80 10.47
N PHE A 40 -8.99 3.66 11.47
CA PHE A 40 -9.98 3.45 12.54
C PHE A 40 -11.43 3.49 12.02
N ALA A 41 -11.75 4.44 11.15
CA ALA A 41 -13.07 4.54 10.52
C ALA A 41 -13.37 3.30 9.64
N GLN A 42 -12.37 2.78 8.92
CA GLN A 42 -12.50 1.54 8.16
C GLN A 42 -12.76 0.33 9.07
N ALA A 43 -12.04 0.23 10.19
CA ALA A 43 -12.25 -0.83 11.17
C ALA A 43 -13.65 -0.76 11.81
N LEU A 44 -14.12 0.43 12.17
CA LEU A 44 -15.48 0.63 12.68
C LEU A 44 -16.55 0.25 11.65
N SER A 45 -16.35 0.63 10.39
CA SER A 45 -17.25 0.24 9.28
C SER A 45 -17.33 -1.28 9.16
N LEU A 46 -16.20 -1.96 9.22
CA LEU A 46 -16.12 -3.42 9.17
C LEU A 46 -16.87 -4.07 10.35
N ILE A 47 -16.64 -3.60 11.58
CA ILE A 47 -17.37 -4.08 12.77
C ILE A 47 -18.88 -3.87 12.61
N ARG A 48 -19.28 -2.73 12.07
CA ARG A 48 -20.71 -2.44 11.81
C ARG A 48 -21.32 -3.44 10.81
N TYR A 49 -20.59 -3.79 9.74
CA TYR A 49 -21.03 -4.84 8.82
C TYR A 49 -21.12 -6.20 9.50
N MET A 50 -20.21 -6.52 10.42
CA MET A 50 -20.22 -7.80 11.13
C MET A 50 -21.26 -7.86 12.25
N SER A 51 -21.73 -6.75 12.79
CA SER A 51 -22.72 -6.71 13.87
C SER A 51 -24.16 -6.97 13.42
N GLY A 52 -24.47 -6.74 12.13
CA GLY A 52 -25.78 -7.00 11.54
C GLY A 52 -25.88 -8.36 10.85
N GLY A 53 -27.08 -8.82 10.56
CA GLY A 53 -27.35 -10.00 9.75
C GLY A 53 -27.63 -11.29 10.50
N LEU A 54 -28.09 -12.29 9.76
CA LEU A 54 -28.36 -13.65 10.26
C LEU A 54 -27.04 -14.41 10.38
N ARG A 55 -26.80 -15.03 11.52
CA ARG A 55 -25.58 -15.81 11.78
C ARG A 55 -25.85 -17.28 11.64
N HIS A 56 -25.01 -17.95 10.87
CA HIS A 56 -25.02 -19.40 10.72
C HIS A 56 -23.59 -19.93 10.90
N THR A 57 -23.44 -21.05 11.55
CA THR A 57 -22.13 -21.71 11.70
C THR A 57 -21.95 -22.71 10.57
N ASP A 58 -20.89 -22.62 9.83
CA ASP A 58 -20.53 -23.56 8.78
C ASP A 58 -19.90 -24.84 9.34
N LYS A 59 -19.81 -25.90 8.51
CA LYS A 59 -19.25 -27.21 8.86
C LYS A 59 -17.80 -27.15 9.37
N HIS A 60 -17.05 -26.12 8.97
CA HIS A 60 -15.67 -25.87 9.40
C HIS A 60 -15.56 -25.01 10.68
N GLY A 61 -16.67 -24.70 11.34
CA GLY A 61 -16.74 -23.90 12.55
C GLY A 61 -16.53 -22.40 12.30
N ASN A 62 -16.63 -21.93 11.05
CA ASN A 62 -16.61 -20.51 10.71
C ASN A 62 -18.03 -19.95 10.85
N THR A 63 -18.14 -18.69 11.23
CA THR A 63 -19.42 -18.00 11.35
C THR A 63 -19.73 -17.26 10.06
N VAL A 64 -20.78 -17.69 9.35
CA VAL A 64 -21.30 -17.02 8.16
C VAL A 64 -22.34 -15.99 8.59
N ILE A 65 -22.18 -14.76 8.18
CA ILE A 65 -23.07 -13.63 8.47
C ILE A 65 -23.77 -13.24 7.17
N LEU A 66 -25.07 -13.49 7.10
CA LEU A 66 -25.90 -13.19 5.95
C LEU A 66 -26.51 -11.80 6.08
N GLN A 67 -26.17 -10.92 5.16
CA GLN A 67 -26.65 -9.55 5.11
C GLN A 67 -27.73 -9.34 4.05
N LYS A 68 -28.71 -8.49 4.38
CA LYS A 68 -29.69 -8.02 3.39
C LYS A 68 -29.02 -6.94 2.52
N GLY A 69 -29.10 -7.10 1.22
CA GLY A 69 -28.52 -6.17 0.24
C GLY A 69 -27.43 -6.84 -0.62
N ASP A 70 -27.02 -6.15 -1.65
CA ASP A 70 -25.98 -6.63 -2.58
C ASP A 70 -24.61 -6.14 -2.10
N ILE A 71 -24.00 -6.92 -1.21
CA ILE A 71 -22.66 -6.66 -0.69
C ILE A 71 -21.69 -7.69 -1.26
N PRO A 72 -20.47 -7.28 -1.63
CA PRO A 72 -19.44 -8.22 -2.02
C PRO A 72 -19.10 -9.14 -0.83
N PRO A 73 -18.93 -10.46 -1.06
CA PRO A 73 -18.48 -11.37 -0.02
C PRO A 73 -17.07 -10.98 0.45
N PHE A 74 -16.82 -11.18 1.73
CA PHE A 74 -15.48 -11.04 2.31
C PHE A 74 -15.35 -11.89 3.58
N SER A 75 -14.11 -12.22 3.92
CA SER A 75 -13.78 -12.97 5.12
C SER A 75 -12.77 -12.23 6.00
N ILE A 76 -12.95 -12.37 7.32
CA ILE A 76 -12.03 -11.81 8.31
C ILE A 76 -11.96 -12.74 9.53
N PHE A 77 -10.77 -13.15 9.94
CA PHE A 77 -10.53 -14.15 11.00
C PHE A 77 -11.32 -15.44 10.76
N ARG A 78 -12.44 -15.60 11.48
CA ARG A 78 -13.35 -16.77 11.39
C ARG A 78 -14.76 -16.38 10.92
N TYR A 79 -14.92 -15.17 10.43
CA TYR A 79 -16.21 -14.66 9.96
C TYR A 79 -16.20 -14.53 8.45
N ILE A 80 -17.28 -15.00 7.81
CA ILE A 80 -17.55 -14.82 6.38
C ILE A 80 -18.81 -13.97 6.28
N VAL A 81 -18.72 -12.84 5.62
CA VAL A 81 -19.87 -11.95 5.40
C VAL A 81 -20.24 -12.00 3.93
N MET A 82 -21.51 -12.26 3.64
CA MET A 82 -22.00 -12.33 2.26
C MET A 82 -23.50 -11.97 2.17
N SER A 83 -23.97 -11.68 0.97
CA SER A 83 -25.40 -11.42 0.75
C SER A 83 -26.24 -12.71 0.83
N VAL A 84 -27.51 -12.59 1.26
CA VAL A 84 -28.46 -13.71 1.23
C VAL A 84 -28.57 -14.28 -0.18
N LYS A 85 -28.63 -13.42 -1.19
CA LYS A 85 -28.70 -13.82 -2.61
C LYS A 85 -27.51 -14.68 -3.03
N ASP A 86 -26.30 -14.31 -2.63
CA ASP A 86 -25.08 -15.05 -2.93
C ASP A 86 -25.04 -16.41 -2.26
N TYR A 87 -25.53 -16.45 -1.03
CA TYR A 87 -25.65 -17.69 -0.27
C TYR A 87 -26.61 -18.67 -0.92
N GLU A 88 -27.77 -18.20 -1.41
CA GLU A 88 -28.78 -19.06 -2.06
C GLU A 88 -28.36 -19.53 -3.46
N THR A 89 -27.64 -18.67 -4.22
CA THR A 89 -27.37 -18.94 -5.65
C THR A 89 -26.02 -19.64 -5.88
N HIS A 90 -24.98 -19.26 -5.14
CA HIS A 90 -23.61 -19.65 -5.42
C HIS A 90 -22.82 -19.99 -4.14
N SER A 91 -23.48 -20.49 -3.10
CA SER A 91 -22.85 -20.69 -1.77
C SER A 91 -21.58 -21.53 -1.83
N LEU A 92 -21.58 -22.64 -2.56
CA LEU A 92 -20.43 -23.55 -2.59
C LEU A 92 -19.15 -22.84 -3.05
N HIS A 93 -19.19 -22.17 -4.20
CA HIS A 93 -18.02 -21.55 -4.79
C HIS A 93 -17.50 -20.38 -3.95
N ILE A 94 -18.43 -19.53 -3.48
CA ILE A 94 -18.10 -18.34 -2.71
C ILE A 94 -17.61 -18.73 -1.31
N LEU A 95 -18.31 -19.62 -0.62
CA LEU A 95 -17.88 -20.08 0.70
C LEU A 95 -16.51 -20.75 0.67
N THR A 96 -16.27 -21.62 -0.33
CA THR A 96 -14.96 -22.26 -0.49
C THR A 96 -13.85 -21.21 -0.66
N HIS A 97 -14.08 -20.21 -1.50
CA HIS A 97 -13.10 -19.12 -1.71
C HIS A 97 -12.83 -18.34 -0.42
N GLU A 98 -13.87 -17.93 0.28
CA GLU A 98 -13.73 -17.17 1.54
C GLU A 98 -13.11 -18.00 2.67
N GLN A 99 -13.42 -19.31 2.72
CA GLN A 99 -12.80 -20.23 3.66
C GLN A 99 -11.29 -20.36 3.43
N GLU A 100 -10.86 -20.33 2.16
CA GLU A 100 -9.44 -20.38 1.84
C GLU A 100 -8.70 -19.13 2.32
N HIS A 101 -9.29 -17.93 2.23
CA HIS A 101 -8.73 -16.73 2.84
C HIS A 101 -8.53 -16.88 4.36
N ILE A 102 -9.50 -17.51 5.04
CA ILE A 102 -9.40 -17.79 6.48
C ILE A 102 -8.29 -18.80 6.75
N ARG A 103 -8.27 -19.91 6.01
CA ARG A 103 -7.32 -21.02 6.18
C ARG A 103 -5.88 -20.59 5.96
N LEU A 104 -5.65 -19.73 4.95
CA LEU A 104 -4.32 -19.19 4.60
C LEU A 104 -3.91 -18.03 5.51
N GLY A 105 -4.82 -17.50 6.33
CA GLY A 105 -4.50 -16.43 7.28
C GLY A 105 -4.33 -15.04 6.65
N HIS A 106 -4.90 -14.79 5.48
CA HIS A 106 -4.75 -13.54 4.73
C HIS A 106 -5.16 -12.29 5.53
N THR A 107 -6.04 -12.44 6.53
CA THR A 107 -6.41 -11.36 7.44
C THR A 107 -5.22 -10.78 8.20
N TYR A 108 -4.29 -11.64 8.65
CA TYR A 108 -3.11 -11.19 9.40
C TYR A 108 -2.16 -10.39 8.52
N ASP A 109 -1.97 -10.84 7.27
CA ASP A 109 -1.15 -10.13 6.28
C ASP A 109 -1.73 -8.74 5.95
N LEU A 110 -3.06 -8.65 5.83
CA LEU A 110 -3.73 -7.37 5.60
C LEU A 110 -3.62 -6.42 6.79
N ILE A 111 -3.71 -6.92 8.02
CA ILE A 111 -3.52 -6.11 9.23
C ILE A 111 -2.08 -5.57 9.27
N LEU A 112 -1.10 -6.42 9.00
CA LEU A 112 0.31 -6.01 8.94
C LEU A 112 0.54 -4.96 7.85
N LEU A 113 -0.06 -5.16 6.67
CA LEU A 113 0.01 -4.20 5.58
C LEU A 113 -0.58 -2.85 5.96
N GLU A 114 -1.75 -2.81 6.61
CA GLU A 114 -2.37 -1.55 7.04
C GLU A 114 -1.54 -0.84 8.13
N ALA A 115 -0.90 -1.59 9.03
CA ALA A 115 0.06 -1.04 9.97
C ALA A 115 1.27 -0.43 9.26
N MET A 116 1.84 -1.12 8.26
CA MET A 116 2.95 -0.60 7.45
C MET A 116 2.55 0.66 6.66
N LYS A 117 1.35 0.71 6.07
CA LYS A 117 0.84 1.90 5.38
C LYS A 117 0.68 3.08 6.33
N THR A 118 0.22 2.84 7.56
CA THR A 118 0.06 3.89 8.57
C THR A 118 1.41 4.45 9.02
N LEU A 119 2.43 3.60 9.14
CA LEU A 119 3.79 4.02 9.51
C LEU A 119 4.53 4.69 8.35
N GLN A 120 4.38 4.16 7.13
CA GLN A 120 5.08 4.59 5.93
C GLN A 120 4.13 5.17 4.87
N TRP A 121 3.10 5.90 5.30
CA TRP A 121 2.06 6.47 4.44
C TRP A 121 2.63 7.29 3.26
N PHE A 122 3.78 7.92 3.43
CA PHE A 122 4.50 8.73 2.44
C PHE A 122 5.30 7.89 1.43
N ASN A 123 5.49 6.59 1.69
CA ASN A 123 6.28 5.71 0.84
C ASN A 123 5.37 5.03 -0.21
N PRO A 124 5.48 5.37 -1.52
CA PRO A 124 4.62 4.80 -2.55
C PRO A 124 4.83 3.28 -2.71
N PHE A 125 6.00 2.75 -2.39
CA PHE A 125 6.28 1.32 -2.50
C PHE A 125 5.39 0.47 -1.61
N VAL A 126 5.03 0.94 -0.41
CA VAL A 126 4.12 0.21 0.49
C VAL A 126 2.73 0.05 -0.13
N TRP A 127 2.28 1.04 -0.88
CA TRP A 127 1.01 1.00 -1.60
C TRP A 127 1.05 0.02 -2.78
N PHE A 128 2.17 -0.03 -3.52
CA PHE A 128 2.37 -1.01 -4.60
C PHE A 128 2.43 -2.44 -4.05
N ILE A 129 3.23 -2.68 -3.00
CA ILE A 129 3.30 -3.97 -2.31
C ILE A 129 1.91 -4.40 -1.83
N GLY A 130 1.13 -3.48 -1.26
CA GLY A 130 -0.22 -3.78 -0.78
C GLY A 130 -1.18 -4.22 -1.88
N ARG A 131 -1.07 -3.63 -3.07
CA ARG A 131 -1.87 -4.03 -4.23
C ARG A 131 -1.45 -5.41 -4.75
N ASP A 132 -0.15 -5.66 -4.80
CA ASP A 132 0.37 -6.94 -5.28
C ASP A 132 0.07 -8.06 -4.28
N LEU A 133 0.20 -7.82 -2.98
CA LEU A 133 -0.16 -8.77 -1.92
C LEU A 133 -1.64 -9.18 -2.03
N LYS A 134 -2.55 -8.22 -2.15
CA LYS A 134 -3.98 -8.53 -2.36
C LYS A 134 -4.21 -9.38 -3.60
N SER A 135 -3.48 -9.12 -4.69
CA SER A 135 -3.59 -9.92 -5.91
C SER A 135 -3.09 -11.35 -5.71
N VAL A 136 -2.02 -11.53 -4.94
CA VAL A 136 -1.48 -12.87 -4.61
C VAL A 136 -2.48 -13.64 -3.75
N HIS A 137 -3.09 -13.01 -2.73
CA HIS A 137 -4.13 -13.63 -1.91
C HIS A 137 -5.30 -14.16 -2.75
N GLU A 138 -5.75 -13.37 -3.75
CA GLU A 138 -6.79 -13.81 -4.67
C GLU A 138 -6.35 -15.04 -5.50
N TYR A 139 -5.10 -15.05 -5.99
CA TYR A 139 -4.60 -16.19 -6.78
C TYR A 139 -4.48 -17.47 -5.92
N GLU A 140 -4.06 -17.35 -4.67
CA GLU A 140 -3.95 -18.48 -3.76
C GLU A 140 -5.33 -19.04 -3.40
N ALA A 141 -6.30 -18.19 -3.09
CA ALA A 141 -7.67 -18.59 -2.83
C ALA A 141 -8.32 -19.24 -4.06
N ASP A 142 -8.18 -18.65 -5.25
CA ASP A 142 -8.69 -19.22 -6.51
C ASP A 142 -8.07 -20.59 -6.81
N GLN A 143 -6.76 -20.72 -6.65
CA GLN A 143 -6.06 -21.98 -6.88
C GLN A 143 -6.52 -23.07 -5.89
N ALA A 144 -6.82 -22.69 -4.66
CA ALA A 144 -7.30 -23.61 -3.64
C ALA A 144 -8.72 -24.10 -3.95
N VAL A 145 -9.59 -23.23 -4.45
CA VAL A 145 -10.94 -23.60 -4.93
C VAL A 145 -10.85 -24.67 -6.02
N ILE A 146 -9.98 -24.48 -7.00
CA ILE A 146 -9.79 -25.44 -8.10
C ILE A 146 -9.19 -26.75 -7.58
N ASN A 147 -8.23 -26.69 -6.66
CA ASN A 147 -7.60 -27.88 -6.07
C ASN A 147 -8.58 -28.72 -5.25
N GLN A 148 -9.70 -28.16 -4.78
CA GLN A 148 -10.80 -28.89 -4.12
C GLN A 148 -11.73 -29.60 -5.10
N GLY A 149 -11.43 -29.57 -6.41
CA GLY A 149 -12.18 -30.28 -7.44
C GLY A 149 -13.38 -29.49 -8.00
N ILE A 150 -13.51 -28.21 -7.67
CA ILE A 150 -14.51 -27.34 -8.28
C ILE A 150 -14.13 -27.11 -9.74
N ASP A 151 -15.09 -27.25 -10.67
CA ASP A 151 -14.85 -27.03 -12.07
C ASP A 151 -14.38 -25.60 -12.36
N ALA A 152 -13.18 -25.49 -12.92
CA ALA A 152 -12.54 -24.20 -13.18
C ALA A 152 -13.37 -23.30 -14.11
N LYS A 153 -14.07 -23.88 -15.10
CA LYS A 153 -14.88 -23.13 -16.05
C LYS A 153 -16.12 -22.52 -15.37
N SER A 154 -16.82 -23.32 -14.57
CA SER A 154 -17.97 -22.86 -13.79
C SER A 154 -17.58 -21.77 -12.80
N TYR A 155 -16.44 -21.94 -12.11
CA TYR A 155 -15.94 -20.93 -11.18
C TYR A 155 -15.55 -19.63 -11.87
N GLN A 156 -14.89 -19.70 -13.03
CA GLN A 156 -14.55 -18.52 -13.82
C GLN A 156 -15.77 -17.76 -14.33
N GLN A 157 -16.81 -18.48 -14.77
CA GLN A 157 -18.08 -17.88 -15.17
C GLN A 157 -18.71 -17.11 -13.99
N LEU A 158 -18.68 -17.65 -12.79
CA LEU A 158 -19.16 -16.97 -11.60
C LEU A 158 -18.39 -15.67 -11.35
N LEU A 159 -17.06 -15.69 -11.43
CA LEU A 159 -16.24 -14.48 -11.26
C LEU A 159 -16.57 -13.42 -12.30
N VAL A 160 -16.78 -13.82 -13.56
CA VAL A 160 -17.19 -12.89 -14.62
C VAL A 160 -18.57 -12.30 -14.32
N ILE A 161 -19.55 -13.13 -13.95
CA ILE A 161 -20.92 -12.68 -13.61
C ILE A 161 -20.87 -11.67 -12.46
N LYS A 162 -20.07 -11.93 -11.43
CA LYS A 162 -19.90 -11.03 -10.27
C LYS A 162 -19.33 -9.67 -10.66
N VAL A 163 -18.33 -9.65 -11.53
CA VAL A 163 -17.73 -8.39 -12.01
C VAL A 163 -18.68 -7.64 -12.95
N VAL A 164 -19.43 -8.35 -13.80
CA VAL A 164 -20.38 -7.76 -14.73
C VAL A 164 -21.66 -7.32 -14.04
N GLY A 165 -22.16 -8.12 -13.08
CA GLY A 165 -23.38 -7.82 -12.31
C GLY A 165 -23.24 -6.56 -11.44
N ASN A 166 -22.06 -6.26 -10.95
CA ASN A 166 -21.77 -5.02 -10.21
C ASN A 166 -21.63 -3.77 -11.09
N ARG A 167 -21.92 -3.85 -12.39
CA ARG A 167 -21.77 -2.73 -13.35
C ARG A 167 -22.76 -1.57 -13.15
N LEU A 168 -23.66 -1.63 -12.21
CA LEU A 168 -24.57 -0.52 -11.91
C LEU A 168 -23.90 0.67 -11.20
N GLN A 169 -22.59 0.59 -10.92
CA GLN A 169 -21.80 1.71 -10.40
C GLN A 169 -20.75 2.16 -11.43
N PRO A 170 -21.01 3.23 -12.20
CA PRO A 170 -20.23 3.59 -13.40
C PRO A 170 -18.79 4.08 -13.15
N PHE A 171 -18.41 4.43 -11.92
CA PHE A 171 -17.13 5.08 -11.63
C PHE A 171 -15.99 4.16 -11.16
N THR A 172 -16.25 2.90 -10.82
CA THR A 172 -15.22 1.98 -10.27
C THR A 172 -14.72 0.92 -11.26
N ASN A 173 -15.25 0.89 -12.47
CA ASN A 173 -15.15 -0.28 -13.34
C ASN A 173 -13.84 -0.49 -14.11
N ASN A 174 -13.07 0.55 -14.40
CA ASN A 174 -11.87 0.40 -15.24
C ASN A 174 -10.68 -0.30 -14.55
N LEU A 175 -10.63 -0.31 -13.23
CA LEU A 175 -9.53 -0.92 -12.48
C LEU A 175 -9.73 -2.42 -12.22
N ASN A 176 -10.97 -2.90 -12.25
CA ASN A 176 -11.30 -4.28 -11.87
C ASN A 176 -11.11 -5.31 -13.01
N HIS A 177 -11.19 -4.89 -14.26
CA HIS A 177 -11.00 -5.79 -15.42
C HIS A 177 -9.59 -6.38 -15.50
N GLY A 178 -8.56 -5.59 -15.17
CA GLY A 178 -7.18 -6.05 -15.15
C GLY A 178 -6.94 -7.12 -14.06
N SER A 179 -7.59 -6.98 -12.91
CA SER A 179 -7.50 -7.94 -11.82
C SER A 179 -8.17 -9.27 -12.19
N LEU A 180 -9.39 -9.24 -12.73
CA LEU A 180 -10.10 -10.44 -13.16
C LEU A 180 -9.33 -11.22 -14.24
N LYS A 181 -8.82 -10.54 -15.26
CA LYS A 181 -8.00 -11.19 -16.30
C LYS A 181 -6.78 -11.89 -15.71
N LYS A 182 -6.09 -11.23 -14.76
CA LYS A 182 -4.94 -11.82 -14.07
C LYS A 182 -5.35 -13.06 -13.25
N ARG A 183 -6.45 -13.02 -12.49
CA ARG A 183 -6.98 -14.17 -11.73
C ARG A 183 -7.23 -15.36 -12.65
N ILE A 184 -8.00 -15.17 -13.73
CA ILE A 184 -8.30 -16.22 -14.71
C ILE A 184 -7.00 -16.80 -15.32
N THR A 185 -6.06 -15.95 -15.72
CA THR A 185 -4.79 -16.39 -16.28
C THR A 185 -3.96 -17.20 -15.27
N MET A 186 -3.96 -16.81 -14.00
CA MET A 186 -3.20 -17.50 -12.96
C MET A 186 -3.78 -18.87 -12.59
N MET A 187 -5.10 -19.07 -12.72
CA MET A 187 -5.73 -20.38 -12.54
C MET A 187 -5.20 -21.46 -13.51
N TYR A 188 -4.82 -21.07 -14.72
CA TYR A 188 -4.24 -21.98 -15.72
C TYR A 188 -2.72 -22.14 -15.61
N LYS A 189 -2.06 -21.32 -14.79
CA LYS A 189 -0.61 -21.33 -14.71
C LYS A 189 -0.14 -22.49 -13.83
N LYS A 190 0.75 -23.32 -14.39
CA LYS A 190 1.40 -24.40 -13.59
C LYS A 190 2.18 -23.78 -12.43
N LYS A 191 2.21 -24.50 -11.30
CA LYS A 191 2.99 -24.08 -10.13
C LYS A 191 4.43 -23.78 -10.54
N SER A 192 4.92 -22.64 -10.12
CA SER A 192 6.31 -22.22 -10.33
C SER A 192 7.28 -23.18 -9.65
N ASN A 193 8.43 -23.41 -10.27
CA ASN A 193 9.47 -24.24 -9.67
C ASN A 193 9.99 -23.57 -8.39
N ARG A 194 10.12 -24.36 -7.30
CA ARG A 194 10.64 -23.90 -5.99
C ARG A 194 12.01 -23.26 -6.08
N TRP A 195 12.83 -23.64 -7.09
CA TRP A 195 14.13 -23.03 -7.35
C TRP A 195 14.05 -21.54 -7.70
N LEU A 196 12.89 -21.05 -8.16
CA LEU A 196 12.68 -19.61 -8.39
C LEU A 196 12.63 -18.82 -7.09
N MET A 197 12.27 -19.45 -5.97
CA MET A 197 12.33 -18.80 -4.63
C MET A 197 13.81 -18.54 -4.23
N LEU A 198 14.76 -19.32 -4.71
CA LEU A 198 16.18 -19.10 -4.45
C LEU A 198 16.69 -17.78 -5.06
N LYS A 199 16.04 -17.29 -6.13
CA LYS A 199 16.38 -15.99 -6.72
C LYS A 199 16.07 -14.82 -5.77
N SER A 200 15.05 -14.95 -4.92
CA SER A 200 14.73 -13.92 -3.91
C SER A 200 15.78 -13.87 -2.80
N LEU A 201 16.49 -14.98 -2.55
CA LEU A 201 17.56 -15.02 -1.56
C LEU A 201 18.76 -14.14 -1.99
N CYS A 202 18.96 -13.92 -3.29
CA CYS A 202 19.99 -13.00 -3.80
C CYS A 202 19.69 -11.52 -3.46
N ALA A 203 18.43 -11.17 -3.13
CA ALA A 203 18.08 -9.82 -2.72
C ALA A 203 18.66 -9.46 -1.33
N ILE A 204 18.85 -10.45 -0.45
CA ILE A 204 19.39 -10.23 0.90
C ILE A 204 20.83 -9.72 0.85
N PRO A 205 21.78 -10.38 0.18
CA PRO A 205 23.14 -9.86 0.08
C PRO A 205 23.21 -8.54 -0.70
N ALA A 206 22.38 -8.35 -1.72
CA ALA A 206 22.31 -7.08 -2.44
C ALA A 206 21.85 -5.93 -1.52
N MET A 207 20.86 -6.18 -0.68
CA MET A 207 20.37 -5.22 0.31
C MET A 207 21.41 -4.95 1.41
N ALA A 208 22.11 -5.99 1.88
CA ALA A 208 23.19 -5.84 2.85
C ALA A 208 24.35 -5.02 2.27
N LEU A 209 24.73 -5.23 1.01
CA LEU A 209 25.72 -4.42 0.32
C LEU A 209 25.28 -2.95 0.16
N ALA A 210 24.02 -2.72 -0.20
CA ALA A 210 23.45 -1.38 -0.29
C ALA A 210 23.49 -0.67 1.07
N ILE A 211 23.04 -1.33 2.14
CA ILE A 211 23.07 -0.76 3.50
C ILE A 211 24.50 -0.44 3.90
N ASN A 212 25.46 -1.34 3.66
CA ASN A 212 26.88 -1.08 3.96
C ASN A 212 27.42 0.11 3.15
N ALA A 213 27.11 0.21 1.86
CA ALA A 213 27.57 1.33 1.01
C ALA A 213 27.04 2.69 1.48
N PHE A 214 25.82 2.73 2.01
CA PHE A 214 25.22 3.97 2.53
C PHE A 214 25.52 4.24 4.02
N ALA A 215 25.84 3.20 4.80
CA ALA A 215 26.11 3.34 6.23
C ALA A 215 27.59 3.58 6.55
N THR A 216 28.51 3.41 5.58
CA THR A 216 29.93 3.71 5.82
C THR A 216 30.16 5.22 5.87
N PRO A 217 31.03 5.70 6.79
CA PRO A 217 31.38 7.12 6.90
C PRO A 217 31.94 7.69 5.58
N GLU A 218 32.58 6.86 4.77
CA GLU A 218 33.10 7.24 3.45
C GLU A 218 31.99 7.53 2.43
N GLY A 219 30.85 6.80 2.50
CA GLY A 219 29.69 7.07 1.65
C GLY A 219 29.03 8.41 1.96
N THR A 220 28.92 8.76 3.24
CA THR A 220 28.38 10.05 3.68
C THR A 220 29.32 11.22 3.34
N THR A 221 30.62 11.04 3.48
CA THR A 221 31.61 12.07 3.10
C THR A 221 31.70 12.29 1.59
N ALA A 222 31.51 11.26 0.77
CA ALA A 222 31.44 11.37 -0.68
C ALA A 222 30.20 12.16 -1.13
N ILE A 223 29.06 11.94 -0.50
CA ILE A 223 27.82 12.68 -0.77
C ILE A 223 27.99 14.16 -0.33
N GLU A 224 28.54 14.38 0.84
CA GLU A 224 28.79 15.71 1.39
C GLU A 224 29.80 16.51 0.53
N LYS A 225 30.84 15.84 0.02
CA LYS A 225 31.80 16.42 -0.90
C LYS A 225 31.17 16.79 -2.26
N ASN A 226 30.28 15.95 -2.78
CA ASN A 226 29.52 16.26 -3.99
C ASN A 226 28.52 17.40 -3.79
N ILE A 227 27.84 17.46 -2.66
CA ILE A 227 26.94 18.58 -2.32
C ILE A 227 27.74 19.90 -2.23
N ASN A 228 28.85 19.87 -1.53
CA ASN A 228 29.74 21.06 -1.39
C ASN A 228 30.34 21.49 -2.73
N SER A 229 30.67 20.56 -3.62
CA SER A 229 31.14 20.88 -4.97
C SER A 229 30.08 21.51 -5.86
N LEU A 230 28.82 21.04 -5.73
CA LEU A 230 27.69 21.65 -6.41
C LEU A 230 27.34 23.03 -5.85
N GLU A 231 27.46 23.22 -4.54
CA GLU A 231 27.26 24.51 -3.89
C GLU A 231 28.32 25.54 -4.33
N GLN A 232 29.57 25.11 -4.52
CA GLN A 232 30.63 25.96 -5.09
C GLN A 232 30.42 26.29 -6.58
N GLN A 233 29.77 25.41 -7.35
CA GLN A 233 29.43 25.68 -8.75
C GLN A 233 28.25 26.63 -8.91
N ILE A 234 27.33 26.64 -7.94
CA ILE A 234 26.12 27.48 -7.95
C ILE A 234 26.42 28.90 -7.43
N VAL A 235 27.38 29.02 -6.55
CA VAL A 235 27.83 30.32 -6.06
C VAL A 235 28.94 30.83 -7.00
N PRO A 236 28.70 31.85 -7.85
CA PRO A 236 29.74 32.39 -8.71
C PRO A 236 30.88 32.91 -7.84
N SER A 237 32.10 32.48 -8.11
CA SER A 237 33.33 32.89 -7.42
C SER A 237 33.75 34.35 -7.78
N ASP A 238 32.81 35.19 -8.14
CA ASP A 238 33.07 36.59 -8.44
C ASP A 238 32.91 37.45 -7.18
N SER A 239 33.89 37.34 -6.30
CA SER A 239 34.04 38.20 -5.13
C SER A 239 34.44 39.64 -5.48
N THR A 240 34.45 40.02 -6.76
CA THR A 240 34.83 41.35 -7.25
C THR A 240 33.66 42.20 -7.73
N ARG A 241 32.45 41.67 -7.84
CA ARG A 241 31.27 42.49 -8.16
C ARG A 241 30.62 43.01 -6.89
N ARG A 242 30.65 44.34 -6.74
CA ARG A 242 30.01 45.10 -5.66
C ARG A 242 28.56 44.66 -5.50
N PRO A 243 28.08 44.49 -4.27
CA PRO A 243 26.70 43.99 -3.98
C PRO A 243 25.58 44.95 -4.43
N GLU A 244 25.86 46.14 -4.92
CA GLU A 244 24.88 47.12 -5.41
C GLU A 244 24.08 46.67 -6.64
N VAL A 245 24.62 45.76 -7.48
CA VAL A 245 23.95 45.38 -8.74
C VAL A 245 22.91 44.31 -8.55
N VAL A 246 23.04 43.47 -7.50
CA VAL A 246 22.10 42.34 -7.26
C VAL A 246 20.79 42.82 -6.65
N ILE A 247 20.80 43.87 -5.85
CA ILE A 247 19.58 44.39 -5.20
C ILE A 247 18.70 45.16 -6.20
N ARG A 248 19.30 45.77 -7.24
CA ARG A 248 18.53 46.52 -8.24
C ARG A 248 17.71 45.64 -9.19
N SER A 249 18.10 44.36 -9.38
CA SER A 249 17.38 43.40 -10.23
C SER A 249 16.24 42.65 -9.51
N LEU A 250 16.11 42.82 -8.20
CA LEU A 250 15.05 42.21 -7.41
C LEU A 250 13.88 43.16 -7.04
N ILE A 251 14.02 44.46 -7.45
CA ILE A 251 13.00 45.50 -7.14
C ILE A 251 12.36 46.08 -8.41
N THR A 252 12.73 45.57 -9.60
CA THR A 252 12.04 45.84 -10.86
C THR A 252 11.32 44.57 -11.33
#